data_4c729231a9eb6ec27c5f8e5492eac629
#
_entry.id   4c729231a9eb6ec27c5f8e5492eac629
#
_cell.length_a   1.000
_cell.length_b   1.000
_cell.length_c   1.000
_cell.angle_alpha   90.00
_cell.angle_beta   90.00
_cell.angle_gamma   90.00
#
_symmetry.space_group_name_H-M   'P 1'
#
loop_
_entity.id
_entity.type
_entity.pdbx_description
1 polymer ?
#
loop_
_entity_poly.entity_id
_entity_poly.type
_entity_poly.pdbx_seq_one_letter_code
_entity_poly.pdbx_strand_id
1 'polypeptide(L)'
;MIGTFLFHIYAPRASFISALSGTAILLLGGYGDVFGASNPEDLNAVPWWMQLFSLFLTLAGTAFIGVLYAILTETLLSSRFQFIPNRPPVPQQNHIVIVGLGRVGREVANLLLEMQQAIVGVSLNRDFDATILPKMPLMTGNIEESLKNVNLDRAKSIAIVTDDEILNLEVALTTRKLNPQSYLVIRTTDDTLSQQLSQILPQSHILGTNTVAAEAFTGAAFGENIIYLFRWAQKTILVTEYEIEAGDTLNGSSIGDIAYGYRVVPILHQRERQAPKLMPEDYLNLRIGDRIVVLATINGLRRVEQGRRTPKTWRVRVEKAFNRNIAAEAPTVISRFSNCPLKTASDLMENLPATLGAPLYEHQAIRLVSELKKIQVQALAIPINPKSG
;
A
#
# COMPACT_ATOMS: atom_id res chain seq x y z
N MET A 1 -35.46 -34.88 42.46
CA MET A 1 -36.20 -35.04 43.75
C MET A 1 -37.42 -35.95 43.58
N ILE A 2 -38.42 -35.63 42.78
CA ILE A 2 -39.64 -36.50 42.59
C ILE A 2 -39.24 -37.88 42.07
N GLY A 3 -38.39 -38.00 41.06
CA GLY A 3 -37.90 -39.26 40.52
C GLY A 3 -37.15 -40.10 41.56
N THR A 4 -36.28 -39.51 42.35
CA THR A 4 -35.54 -40.19 43.40
C THR A 4 -36.48 -40.78 44.46
N PHE A 5 -37.54 -40.04 44.86
CA PHE A 5 -38.50 -40.49 45.84
C PHE A 5 -39.36 -41.63 45.29
N LEU A 6 -39.81 -41.55 44.04
CA LEU A 6 -40.57 -42.61 43.38
C LEU A 6 -39.75 -43.88 43.19
N PHE A 7 -38.52 -43.82 42.75
CA PHE A 7 -37.63 -44.97 42.63
C PHE A 7 -37.27 -45.58 43.96
N HIS A 8 -37.16 -44.82 45.06
CA HIS A 8 -36.90 -45.34 46.36
C HIS A 8 -38.09 -46.14 46.95
N ILE A 9 -39.33 -45.69 46.64
CA ILE A 9 -40.54 -46.34 47.15
C ILE A 9 -40.90 -47.61 46.35
N TYR A 10 -40.78 -47.58 45.03
CA TYR A 10 -41.30 -48.60 44.12
C TYR A 10 -40.22 -49.53 43.53
N ALA A 11 -38.92 -49.27 43.73
CA ALA A 11 -37.87 -50.21 43.33
C ALA A 11 -37.51 -51.13 44.52
N PRO A 12 -37.71 -52.44 44.42
CA PRO A 12 -37.74 -53.38 45.57
C PRO A 12 -36.41 -53.46 46.37
N ARG A 13 -35.28 -53.00 45.84
CA ARG A 13 -33.95 -53.09 46.45
C ARG A 13 -33.14 -51.80 46.42
N ALA A 14 -33.74 -50.67 46.00
CA ALA A 14 -33.02 -49.43 45.82
C ALA A 14 -32.84 -48.68 47.17
N SER A 15 -31.60 -48.49 47.61
CA SER A 15 -31.28 -47.52 48.67
C SER A 15 -31.56 -46.09 48.16
N PHE A 16 -31.77 -45.14 49.06
CA PHE A 16 -31.98 -43.74 48.67
C PHE A 16 -30.85 -43.19 47.81
N ILE A 17 -29.61 -43.59 48.05
CA ILE A 17 -28.43 -43.18 47.25
C ILE A 17 -28.47 -43.80 45.86
N SER A 18 -28.85 -45.08 45.74
CA SER A 18 -28.98 -45.72 44.44
C SER A 18 -30.14 -45.16 43.61
N ALA A 19 -31.24 -44.80 44.25
CA ALA A 19 -32.38 -44.12 43.63
C ALA A 19 -32.01 -42.70 43.14
N LEU A 20 -31.19 -41.98 43.90
CA LEU A 20 -30.67 -40.66 43.53
C LEU A 20 -29.73 -40.77 42.35
N SER A 21 -28.75 -41.67 42.42
CA SER A 21 -27.79 -41.86 41.32
C SER A 21 -28.49 -42.36 40.01
N GLY A 22 -29.44 -43.30 40.13
CA GLY A 22 -30.24 -43.74 39.02
C GLY A 22 -31.06 -42.61 38.38
N THR A 23 -31.72 -41.79 39.17
CA THR A 23 -32.44 -40.61 38.66
C THR A 23 -31.49 -39.62 37.95
N ALA A 24 -30.30 -39.39 38.52
CA ALA A 24 -29.30 -38.53 37.88
C ALA A 24 -28.77 -39.11 36.56
N ILE A 25 -28.53 -40.43 36.48
CA ILE A 25 -28.09 -41.12 35.27
C ILE A 25 -29.14 -41.00 34.19
N LEU A 26 -30.42 -41.23 34.51
CA LEU A 26 -31.53 -41.11 33.55
C LEU A 26 -31.70 -39.65 33.04
N LEU A 27 -31.58 -38.67 33.92
CA LEU A 27 -31.62 -37.25 33.53
C LEU A 27 -30.43 -36.80 32.68
N LEU A 28 -29.29 -37.50 32.82
CA LEU A 28 -28.10 -37.27 31.96
C LEU A 28 -28.18 -38.10 30.64
N GLY A 29 -29.30 -38.76 30.36
CA GLY A 29 -29.47 -39.53 29.14
C GLY A 29 -28.74 -40.87 29.15
N GLY A 30 -28.27 -41.32 30.31
CA GLY A 30 -27.62 -42.64 30.46
C GLY A 30 -28.61 -43.78 30.64
N TYR A 31 -28.25 -44.97 30.11
CA TYR A 31 -28.94 -46.22 30.43
C TYR A 31 -28.30 -46.82 31.67
N GLY A 32 -29.03 -46.81 32.77
CA GLY A 32 -28.59 -47.49 34.00
C GLY A 32 -29.67 -48.52 34.45
N ASP A 33 -29.26 -49.58 35.05
CA ASP A 33 -30.20 -50.52 35.73
C ASP A 33 -30.72 -49.85 37.03
N VAL A 34 -31.70 -48.98 36.83
CA VAL A 34 -32.30 -48.17 37.92
C VAL A 34 -33.14 -49.02 38.85
N PHE A 35 -33.57 -50.18 38.39
CA PHE A 35 -34.46 -51.08 39.11
C PHE A 35 -33.71 -52.20 39.85
N GLY A 36 -32.36 -52.35 39.67
CA GLY A 36 -31.55 -53.38 40.27
C GLY A 36 -31.98 -54.80 39.86
N ALA A 37 -32.61 -54.88 38.65
CA ALA A 37 -33.18 -56.11 38.16
C ALA A 37 -32.11 -56.91 37.43
N SER A 38 -31.51 -57.87 38.14
CA SER A 38 -30.54 -58.78 37.55
C SER A 38 -31.17 -59.88 36.70
N ASN A 39 -32.49 -60.10 36.79
CA ASN A 39 -33.26 -61.10 36.05
C ASN A 39 -34.53 -60.50 35.48
N PRO A 40 -35.07 -61.07 34.35
CA PRO A 40 -36.32 -60.63 33.76
C PRO A 40 -37.57 -60.74 34.67
N GLU A 41 -37.53 -61.65 35.67
CA GLU A 41 -38.61 -61.83 36.62
C GLU A 41 -38.70 -60.65 37.63
N ASP A 42 -37.61 -60.00 37.94
CA ASP A 42 -37.59 -58.84 38.84
C ASP A 42 -38.24 -57.61 38.17
N LEU A 43 -38.20 -57.51 36.86
CA LEU A 43 -38.88 -56.45 36.11
C LEU A 43 -40.39 -56.52 36.16
N ASN A 44 -40.93 -57.72 36.31
CA ASN A 44 -42.38 -57.93 36.43
C ASN A 44 -42.92 -57.44 37.80
N ALA A 45 -42.09 -57.32 38.80
CA ALA A 45 -42.44 -56.75 40.09
C ALA A 45 -42.55 -55.21 40.10
N VAL A 46 -42.01 -54.52 39.07
CA VAL A 46 -42.09 -53.09 38.93
C VAL A 46 -43.36 -52.68 38.18
N PRO A 47 -44.19 -51.80 38.70
CA PRO A 47 -45.40 -51.33 38.01
C PRO A 47 -45.08 -50.77 36.61
N TRP A 48 -45.90 -51.11 35.61
CA TRP A 48 -45.72 -50.73 34.21
C TRP A 48 -45.59 -49.19 34.04
N TRP A 49 -46.33 -48.42 34.82
CA TRP A 49 -46.28 -46.95 34.78
C TRP A 49 -44.91 -46.42 35.24
N MET A 50 -44.21 -47.12 36.07
CA MET A 50 -42.88 -46.75 36.57
C MET A 50 -41.81 -46.95 35.49
N GLN A 51 -42.00 -48.00 34.67
CA GLN A 51 -41.16 -48.26 33.49
C GLN A 51 -41.36 -47.13 32.43
N LEU A 52 -42.61 -46.72 32.21
CA LEU A 52 -42.93 -45.58 31.35
C LEU A 52 -42.37 -44.24 31.89
N PHE A 53 -42.43 -44.05 33.21
CA PHE A 53 -41.87 -42.89 33.86
C PHE A 53 -40.35 -42.82 33.70
N SER A 54 -39.63 -43.95 33.82
CA SER A 54 -38.18 -43.98 33.59
C SER A 54 -37.82 -43.66 32.12
N LEU A 55 -38.60 -44.22 31.18
CA LEU A 55 -38.45 -43.94 29.74
C LEU A 55 -38.68 -42.45 29.46
N PHE A 56 -39.75 -41.88 30.02
CA PHE A 56 -40.02 -40.44 29.89
C PHE A 56 -38.89 -39.58 30.49
N LEU A 57 -38.36 -39.96 31.64
CA LEU A 57 -37.29 -39.25 32.31
C LEU A 57 -36.00 -39.28 31.48
N THR A 58 -35.68 -40.41 30.83
CA THR A 58 -34.54 -40.56 29.91
C THR A 58 -34.71 -39.71 28.69
N LEU A 59 -35.89 -39.74 28.02
CA LEU A 59 -36.17 -38.91 26.87
C LEU A 59 -36.08 -37.39 27.19
N ALA A 60 -36.68 -37.01 28.31
CA ALA A 60 -36.62 -35.62 28.77
C ALA A 60 -35.17 -35.17 29.09
N GLY A 61 -34.39 -36.06 29.71
CA GLY A 61 -32.95 -35.81 29.99
C GLY A 61 -32.11 -35.66 28.73
N THR A 62 -32.32 -36.58 27.77
CA THR A 62 -31.62 -36.51 26.47
C THR A 62 -31.99 -35.23 25.70
N ALA A 63 -33.27 -34.87 25.70
CA ALA A 63 -33.71 -33.61 25.08
C ALA A 63 -33.09 -32.36 25.75
N PHE A 64 -33.07 -32.37 27.09
CA PHE A 64 -32.44 -31.28 27.86
C PHE A 64 -30.97 -31.12 27.55
N ILE A 65 -30.21 -32.23 27.52
CA ILE A 65 -28.79 -32.20 27.13
C ILE A 65 -28.60 -31.71 25.69
N GLY A 66 -29.47 -32.17 24.77
CA GLY A 66 -29.44 -31.69 23.39
C GLY A 66 -29.63 -30.17 23.28
N VAL A 67 -30.59 -29.61 24.02
CA VAL A 67 -30.82 -28.16 24.09
C VAL A 67 -29.59 -27.43 24.71
N LEU A 68 -29.02 -28.01 25.77
CA LEU A 68 -27.82 -27.43 26.41
C LEU A 68 -26.63 -27.40 25.45
N TYR A 69 -26.41 -28.48 24.72
CA TYR A 69 -25.38 -28.52 23.68
C TYR A 69 -25.64 -27.52 22.56
N ALA A 70 -26.90 -27.38 22.12
CA ALA A 70 -27.27 -26.41 21.10
C ALA A 70 -26.97 -24.97 21.55
N ILE A 71 -27.35 -24.61 22.79
CA ILE A 71 -27.07 -23.30 23.38
C ILE A 71 -25.55 -23.06 23.54
N LEU A 72 -24.81 -24.06 24.03
CA LEU A 72 -23.35 -23.96 24.13
C LEU A 72 -22.70 -23.80 22.77
N THR A 73 -23.11 -24.59 21.79
CA THR A 73 -22.58 -24.52 20.43
C THR A 73 -22.91 -23.18 19.78
N GLU A 74 -24.15 -22.69 19.94
CA GLU A 74 -24.55 -21.38 19.44
C GLU A 74 -23.75 -20.25 20.13
N THR A 75 -23.52 -20.36 21.44
CA THR A 75 -22.73 -19.39 22.20
C THR A 75 -21.26 -19.40 21.77
N LEU A 76 -20.68 -20.58 21.52
CA LEU A 76 -19.30 -20.75 21.08
C LEU A 76 -19.11 -20.37 19.60
N LEU A 77 -20.10 -20.61 18.75
CA LEU A 77 -20.07 -20.26 17.31
C LEU A 77 -20.59 -18.85 17.05
N SER A 78 -21.29 -18.23 18.02
CA SER A 78 -21.77 -16.88 17.85
C SER A 78 -20.58 -15.94 17.66
N SER A 79 -20.72 -14.98 16.77
CA SER A 79 -19.71 -13.97 16.43
C SER A 79 -19.18 -13.15 17.62
N ARG A 80 -19.70 -13.37 18.83
CA ARG A 80 -19.21 -12.78 20.07
C ARG A 80 -17.91 -13.42 20.58
N PHE A 81 -17.56 -14.62 20.11
CA PHE A 81 -16.23 -15.23 20.32
C PHE A 81 -15.27 -14.98 19.13
N GLN A 82 -15.60 -14.09 18.21
CA GLN A 82 -14.58 -13.57 17.32
C GLN A 82 -13.51 -12.95 18.25
N PHE A 83 -12.33 -13.54 18.21
CA PHE A 83 -11.13 -12.91 18.77
C PHE A 83 -11.05 -11.52 18.14
N ILE A 84 -11.53 -10.49 18.84
CA ILE A 84 -11.33 -9.11 18.42
C ILE A 84 -9.82 -8.97 18.41
N PRO A 85 -9.20 -8.85 17.22
CA PRO A 85 -7.76 -8.71 17.15
C PRO A 85 -7.40 -7.52 18.03
N ASN A 86 -6.50 -7.75 18.98
CA ASN A 86 -6.09 -6.70 19.91
C ASN A 86 -5.35 -5.65 19.08
N ARG A 87 -6.07 -4.58 18.69
CA ARG A 87 -5.52 -3.51 17.84
C ARG A 87 -4.42 -2.81 18.61
N PRO A 88 -3.36 -2.36 17.92
CA PRO A 88 -2.31 -1.60 18.58
C PRO A 88 -2.88 -0.32 19.23
N PRO A 89 -2.26 0.20 20.29
CA PRO A 89 -2.67 1.45 20.91
C PRO A 89 -2.48 2.63 19.95
N VAL A 90 -3.23 3.70 20.15
CA VAL A 90 -3.09 4.95 19.40
C VAL A 90 -1.70 5.54 19.60
N PRO A 91 -0.93 5.85 18.56
CA PRO A 91 0.37 6.49 18.68
C PRO A 91 0.26 7.85 19.38
N GLN A 92 1.25 8.18 20.19
CA GLN A 92 1.22 9.43 20.96
C GLN A 92 1.58 10.65 20.13
N GLN A 93 2.36 10.50 19.04
CA GLN A 93 2.80 11.60 18.18
C GLN A 93 3.28 11.11 16.81
N ASN A 94 3.41 12.05 15.87
CA ASN A 94 3.98 11.82 14.53
C ASN A 94 3.31 10.72 13.71
N HIS A 95 2.00 10.61 13.84
CA HIS A 95 1.16 9.65 13.11
C HIS A 95 0.22 10.37 12.14
N ILE A 96 -0.37 9.59 11.24
CA ILE A 96 -1.34 10.07 10.26
C ILE A 96 -2.73 9.58 10.70
N VAL A 97 -3.67 10.50 10.83
CA VAL A 97 -5.06 10.17 11.11
C VAL A 97 -5.83 10.05 9.80
N ILE A 98 -6.54 8.94 9.61
CA ILE A 98 -7.37 8.70 8.42
C ILE A 98 -8.82 8.74 8.85
N VAL A 99 -9.56 9.74 8.39
CA VAL A 99 -11.00 9.90 8.64
C VAL A 99 -11.78 9.42 7.43
N GLY A 100 -12.62 8.40 7.65
CA GLY A 100 -13.37 7.74 6.58
C GLY A 100 -12.66 6.50 6.05
N LEU A 101 -13.04 5.32 6.55
CA LEU A 101 -12.50 4.02 6.14
C LEU A 101 -13.43 3.31 5.13
N GLY A 102 -13.97 4.08 4.19
CA GLY A 102 -14.62 3.58 2.99
C GLY A 102 -13.60 2.93 2.02
N ARG A 103 -13.99 2.74 0.76
CA ARG A 103 -13.10 2.13 -0.26
C ARG A 103 -11.77 2.88 -0.39
N VAL A 104 -11.81 4.20 -0.57
CA VAL A 104 -10.61 5.04 -0.71
C VAL A 104 -9.78 5.03 0.57
N GLY A 105 -10.41 5.21 1.74
CA GLY A 105 -9.67 5.27 3.00
C GLY A 105 -8.95 3.97 3.37
N ARG A 106 -9.51 2.81 3.01
CA ARG A 106 -8.84 1.51 3.20
C ARG A 106 -7.60 1.38 2.34
N GLU A 107 -7.67 1.77 1.06
CA GLU A 107 -6.52 1.75 0.16
C GLU A 107 -5.43 2.71 0.63
N VAL A 108 -5.79 3.92 1.04
CA VAL A 108 -4.85 4.88 1.64
C VAL A 108 -4.19 4.29 2.89
N ALA A 109 -4.97 3.64 3.76
CA ALA A 109 -4.44 3.00 4.96
C ALA A 109 -3.46 1.86 4.63
N ASN A 110 -3.79 0.99 3.66
CA ASN A 110 -2.92 -0.09 3.21
C ASN A 110 -1.59 0.44 2.69
N LEU A 111 -1.63 1.42 1.77
CA LEU A 111 -0.42 2.03 1.21
C LEU A 111 0.46 2.69 2.29
N LEU A 112 -0.15 3.38 3.26
CA LEU A 112 0.60 3.99 4.36
C LEU A 112 1.22 2.95 5.30
N LEU A 113 0.54 1.82 5.52
CA LEU A 113 1.10 0.69 6.28
C LEU A 113 2.27 0.04 5.54
N GLU A 114 2.19 -0.15 4.22
CA GLU A 114 3.31 -0.62 3.39
C GLU A 114 4.50 0.33 3.46
N MET A 115 4.25 1.63 3.51
CA MET A 115 5.26 2.67 3.72
C MET A 115 5.74 2.77 5.18
N GLN A 116 5.33 1.83 6.05
CA GLN A 116 5.68 1.77 7.48
C GLN A 116 5.35 3.05 8.26
N GLN A 117 4.29 3.78 7.85
CA GLN A 117 3.85 4.95 8.57
C GLN A 117 2.98 4.55 9.78
N ALA A 118 3.15 5.27 10.89
CA ALA A 118 2.24 5.15 12.02
C ALA A 118 0.90 5.80 11.63
N ILE A 119 -0.18 5.03 11.65
CA ILE A 119 -1.51 5.51 11.26
C ILE A 119 -2.57 5.19 12.30
N VAL A 120 -3.64 5.97 12.31
CA VAL A 120 -4.86 5.75 13.11
C VAL A 120 -6.07 5.95 12.23
N GLY A 121 -7.00 5.01 12.27
CA GLY A 121 -8.26 5.11 11.53
C GLY A 121 -9.39 5.67 12.38
N VAL A 122 -10.24 6.49 11.76
CA VAL A 122 -11.51 6.96 12.32
C VAL A 122 -12.62 6.54 11.37
N SER A 123 -13.55 5.72 11.85
CA SER A 123 -14.74 5.29 11.11
C SER A 123 -16.01 5.81 11.77
N LEU A 124 -16.90 6.38 10.96
CA LEU A 124 -18.23 6.78 11.43
C LEU A 124 -19.15 5.58 11.64
N ASN A 125 -18.87 4.48 10.94
CA ASN A 125 -19.64 3.27 11.13
C ASN A 125 -19.19 2.56 12.42
N ARG A 126 -20.10 2.42 13.39
CA ARG A 126 -19.87 1.71 14.64
C ARG A 126 -19.66 0.20 14.42
N ASP A 127 -20.29 -0.35 13.40
CA ASP A 127 -20.20 -1.76 13.03
C ASP A 127 -19.07 -2.05 12.02
N PHE A 128 -18.03 -1.23 12.04
CA PHE A 128 -16.86 -1.45 11.18
C PHE A 128 -16.22 -2.80 11.51
N ASP A 129 -16.05 -3.64 10.50
CA ASP A 129 -15.50 -4.98 10.65
C ASP A 129 -14.09 -4.94 11.27
N ALA A 130 -13.98 -5.53 12.47
CA ALA A 130 -12.73 -5.54 13.24
C ALA A 130 -11.59 -6.30 12.54
N THR A 131 -11.89 -7.17 11.58
CA THR A 131 -10.88 -7.94 10.83
C THR A 131 -10.20 -7.11 9.75
N ILE A 132 -10.81 -6.00 9.34
CA ILE A 132 -10.26 -5.08 8.34
C ILE A 132 -9.18 -4.22 9.00
N LEU A 133 -7.98 -4.20 8.42
CA LEU A 133 -6.83 -3.43 8.90
C LEU A 133 -6.48 -3.70 10.39
N PRO A 134 -6.22 -4.96 10.79
CA PRO A 134 -6.01 -5.32 12.19
C PRO A 134 -4.74 -4.70 12.80
N LYS A 135 -3.80 -4.29 11.97
CA LYS A 135 -2.54 -3.64 12.38
C LYS A 135 -2.67 -2.14 12.67
N MET A 136 -3.85 -1.57 12.50
CA MET A 136 -4.10 -0.14 12.67
C MET A 136 -4.99 0.10 13.90
N PRO A 137 -4.66 1.06 14.79
CA PRO A 137 -5.60 1.57 15.79
C PRO A 137 -6.85 2.12 15.12
N LEU A 138 -8.01 1.89 15.68
CA LEU A 138 -9.29 2.30 15.11
C LEU A 138 -10.18 2.91 16.17
N MET A 139 -10.71 4.09 15.86
CA MET A 139 -11.80 4.72 16.60
C MET A 139 -13.09 4.66 15.77
N THR A 140 -14.20 4.30 16.38
CA THR A 140 -15.51 4.19 15.72
C THR A 140 -16.55 5.00 16.43
N GLY A 141 -17.49 5.59 15.69
CA GLY A 141 -18.64 6.29 16.23
C GLY A 141 -18.62 7.78 15.99
N ASN A 142 -18.91 8.59 17.03
CA ASN A 142 -18.98 10.04 16.91
C ASN A 142 -17.62 10.65 16.53
N ILE A 143 -17.63 11.52 15.50
CA ILE A 143 -16.41 12.08 14.93
C ILE A 143 -15.65 12.99 15.90
N GLU A 144 -16.38 13.86 16.63
CA GLU A 144 -15.75 14.79 17.57
C GLU A 144 -15.06 14.07 18.73
N GLU A 145 -15.69 13.01 19.24
CA GLU A 145 -15.13 12.19 20.32
C GLU A 145 -13.94 11.37 19.80
N SER A 146 -14.08 10.80 18.60
CA SER A 146 -13.01 10.05 17.96
C SER A 146 -11.78 10.90 17.67
N LEU A 147 -11.97 12.15 17.20
CA LEU A 147 -10.87 13.08 16.95
C LEU A 147 -10.12 13.49 18.23
N LYS A 148 -10.81 13.59 19.36
CA LYS A 148 -10.14 13.85 20.66
C LYS A 148 -9.28 12.68 21.12
N ASN A 149 -9.71 11.44 20.83
CA ASN A 149 -9.06 10.23 21.29
C ASN A 149 -7.91 9.74 20.37
N VAL A 150 -7.67 10.40 19.23
CA VAL A 150 -6.58 10.03 18.30
C VAL A 150 -5.33 10.90 18.44
N ASN A 151 -5.16 11.63 19.54
CA ASN A 151 -4.03 12.55 19.76
C ASN A 151 -3.81 13.51 18.58
N LEU A 152 -4.90 14.12 18.13
CA LEU A 152 -4.93 14.96 16.93
C LEU A 152 -3.99 16.17 17.01
N ASP A 153 -3.78 16.71 18.21
CA ASP A 153 -2.86 17.80 18.51
C ASP A 153 -1.40 17.50 18.16
N ARG A 154 -1.03 16.20 18.14
CA ARG A 154 0.32 15.70 17.85
C ARG A 154 0.42 14.90 16.56
N ALA A 155 -0.67 14.85 15.80
CA ALA A 155 -0.68 14.19 14.50
C ALA A 155 0.16 14.97 13.49
N LYS A 156 0.93 14.27 12.66
CA LYS A 156 1.72 14.83 11.56
C LYS A 156 0.82 15.34 10.44
N SER A 157 -0.19 14.56 10.10
CA SER A 157 -1.15 14.90 9.04
C SER A 157 -2.47 14.18 9.25
N ILE A 158 -3.51 14.70 8.62
CA ILE A 158 -4.85 14.12 8.65
C ILE A 158 -5.35 13.96 7.23
N ALA A 159 -5.71 12.74 6.85
CA ALA A 159 -6.35 12.41 5.58
C ALA A 159 -7.86 12.24 5.78
N ILE A 160 -8.64 13.15 5.24
CA ILE A 160 -10.09 13.19 5.35
C ILE A 160 -10.66 12.72 4.01
N VAL A 161 -11.12 11.47 3.96
CA VAL A 161 -11.42 10.77 2.70
C VAL A 161 -12.79 10.09 2.71
N THR A 162 -13.76 10.66 3.44
CA THR A 162 -15.16 10.19 3.41
C THR A 162 -15.82 10.49 2.05
N ASP A 163 -16.97 9.88 1.79
CA ASP A 163 -17.77 10.18 0.60
C ASP A 163 -18.64 11.44 0.76
N ASP A 164 -18.71 11.99 1.97
CA ASP A 164 -19.49 13.19 2.31
C ASP A 164 -18.58 14.42 2.35
N GLU A 165 -18.76 15.33 1.40
CA GLU A 165 -17.95 16.54 1.27
C GLU A 165 -18.19 17.54 2.41
N ILE A 166 -19.43 17.64 2.90
CA ILE A 166 -19.77 18.54 4.00
C ILE A 166 -19.07 18.08 5.26
N LEU A 167 -19.12 16.78 5.52
CA LEU A 167 -18.41 16.17 6.63
C LEU A 167 -16.89 16.34 6.50
N ASN A 168 -16.34 16.15 5.29
CA ASN A 168 -14.92 16.36 5.05
C ASN A 168 -14.50 17.81 5.40
N LEU A 169 -15.30 18.78 5.05
CA LEU A 169 -15.06 20.18 5.39
C LEU A 169 -15.19 20.43 6.90
N GLU A 170 -16.23 19.91 7.55
CA GLU A 170 -16.42 20.02 8.99
C GLU A 170 -15.25 19.45 9.78
N VAL A 171 -14.80 18.25 9.42
CA VAL A 171 -13.61 17.62 10.01
C VAL A 171 -12.36 18.45 9.77
N ALA A 172 -12.18 18.99 8.58
CA ALA A 172 -11.02 19.83 8.25
C ALA A 172 -10.99 21.11 9.11
N LEU A 173 -12.12 21.79 9.27
CA LEU A 173 -12.23 22.99 10.11
C LEU A 173 -12.02 22.67 11.59
N THR A 174 -12.60 21.58 12.08
CA THR A 174 -12.39 21.11 13.46
C THR A 174 -10.94 20.74 13.71
N THR A 175 -10.31 20.04 12.77
CA THR A 175 -8.89 19.70 12.83
C THR A 175 -8.02 20.96 12.87
N ARG A 176 -8.30 21.94 12.01
CA ARG A 176 -7.55 23.19 11.97
C ARG A 176 -7.64 23.97 13.27
N LYS A 177 -8.79 23.89 13.96
CA LYS A 177 -8.98 24.48 15.28
C LYS A 177 -8.16 23.78 16.37
N LEU A 178 -8.08 22.45 16.32
CA LEU A 178 -7.38 21.64 17.33
C LEU A 178 -5.87 21.56 17.07
N ASN A 179 -5.46 21.45 15.81
CA ASN A 179 -4.05 21.40 15.39
C ASN A 179 -3.82 22.33 14.18
N PRO A 180 -3.52 23.62 14.40
CA PRO A 180 -3.30 24.60 13.35
C PRO A 180 -2.13 24.28 12.42
N GLN A 181 -1.14 23.50 12.88
CA GLN A 181 0.07 23.19 12.14
C GLN A 181 -0.01 21.85 11.36
N SER A 182 -1.07 21.07 11.55
CA SER A 182 -1.24 19.79 10.87
C SER A 182 -1.38 19.97 9.36
N TYR A 183 -0.81 19.06 8.59
CA TYR A 183 -1.03 18.98 7.16
C TYR A 183 -2.34 18.25 6.87
N LEU A 184 -3.24 18.91 6.13
CA LEU A 184 -4.55 18.36 5.78
C LEU A 184 -4.54 17.80 4.36
N VAL A 185 -5.03 16.58 4.19
CA VAL A 185 -5.37 16.00 2.89
C VAL A 185 -6.88 15.82 2.87
N ILE A 186 -7.56 16.48 1.95
CA ILE A 186 -9.02 16.51 1.92
C ILE A 186 -9.51 16.00 0.57
N ARG A 187 -10.39 15.00 0.61
CA ARG A 187 -11.07 14.49 -0.57
C ARG A 187 -12.28 15.37 -0.90
N THR A 188 -12.43 15.68 -2.17
CA THR A 188 -13.63 16.30 -2.75
C THR A 188 -13.97 15.65 -4.10
N THR A 189 -15.19 15.83 -4.59
CA THR A 189 -15.61 15.43 -5.93
C THR A 189 -15.62 16.61 -6.90
N ASP A 190 -15.68 17.86 -6.39
CA ASP A 190 -15.76 19.10 -7.16
C ASP A 190 -14.41 19.83 -7.20
N ASP A 191 -13.90 20.04 -8.40
CA ASP A 191 -12.66 20.77 -8.64
C ASP A 191 -12.76 22.26 -8.30
N THR A 192 -13.94 22.88 -8.48
CA THR A 192 -14.16 24.27 -8.13
C THR A 192 -14.06 24.47 -6.62
N LEU A 193 -14.69 23.58 -5.86
CA LEU A 193 -14.59 23.54 -4.41
C LEU A 193 -13.15 23.29 -3.95
N SER A 194 -12.41 22.42 -4.63
CA SER A 194 -10.99 22.17 -4.35
C SER A 194 -10.14 23.44 -4.42
N GLN A 195 -10.34 24.24 -5.48
CA GLN A 195 -9.60 25.48 -5.68
C GLN A 195 -9.95 26.54 -4.63
N GLN A 196 -11.23 26.69 -4.29
CA GLN A 196 -11.68 27.63 -3.26
C GLN A 196 -11.19 27.27 -1.87
N LEU A 197 -11.29 25.99 -1.50
CA LEU A 197 -10.83 25.51 -0.20
C LEU A 197 -9.31 25.63 -0.03
N SER A 198 -8.53 25.41 -1.10
CA SER A 198 -7.07 25.56 -1.05
C SER A 198 -6.61 26.98 -0.74
N GLN A 199 -7.42 27.99 -1.05
CA GLN A 199 -7.16 29.40 -0.71
C GLN A 199 -7.48 29.72 0.76
N ILE A 200 -8.46 29.01 1.33
CA ILE A 200 -8.99 29.28 2.69
C ILE A 200 -8.25 28.45 3.73
N LEU A 201 -7.82 27.23 3.39
CA LEU A 201 -7.15 26.28 4.28
C LEU A 201 -5.65 26.23 4.00
N PRO A 202 -4.81 26.98 4.70
CA PRO A 202 -3.36 26.91 4.52
C PRO A 202 -2.83 25.52 4.94
N GLN A 203 -1.72 25.07 4.35
CA GLN A 203 -1.12 23.76 4.60
C GLN A 203 -2.09 22.59 4.35
N SER A 204 -2.93 22.72 3.32
CA SER A 204 -3.83 21.65 2.90
C SER A 204 -3.55 21.22 1.46
N HIS A 205 -3.81 19.95 1.18
CA HIS A 205 -3.83 19.39 -0.17
C HIS A 205 -5.22 18.82 -0.43
N ILE A 206 -5.94 19.49 -1.34
CA ILE A 206 -7.32 19.12 -1.64
C ILE A 206 -7.33 18.41 -2.98
N LEU A 207 -7.81 17.17 -2.97
CA LEU A 207 -7.80 16.28 -4.12
C LEU A 207 -9.21 16.00 -4.62
N GLY A 208 -9.47 16.42 -5.84
CA GLY A 208 -10.68 16.05 -6.58
C GLY A 208 -10.58 14.59 -7.05
N THR A 209 -11.41 13.70 -6.52
CA THR A 209 -11.37 12.28 -6.92
C THR A 209 -11.66 12.09 -8.40
N ASN A 210 -12.55 12.90 -8.97
CA ASN A 210 -12.90 12.83 -10.39
C ASN A 210 -11.72 13.22 -11.27
N THR A 211 -10.97 14.26 -10.90
CA THR A 211 -9.78 14.71 -11.65
C THR A 211 -8.67 13.67 -11.59
N VAL A 212 -8.36 13.14 -10.41
CA VAL A 212 -7.33 12.10 -10.26
C VAL A 212 -7.70 10.84 -11.04
N ALA A 213 -8.97 10.42 -10.97
CA ALA A 213 -9.45 9.28 -11.74
C ALA A 213 -9.41 9.54 -13.24
N ALA A 214 -9.84 10.72 -13.69
CA ALA A 214 -9.81 11.11 -15.11
C ALA A 214 -8.38 11.13 -15.66
N GLU A 215 -7.40 11.60 -14.91
CA GLU A 215 -5.99 11.55 -15.29
C GLU A 215 -5.51 10.10 -15.46
N ALA A 216 -5.83 9.19 -14.54
CA ALA A 216 -5.47 7.79 -14.65
C ALA A 216 -6.14 7.09 -15.84
N PHE A 217 -7.45 7.29 -16.04
CA PHE A 217 -8.18 6.74 -17.19
C PHE A 217 -7.71 7.32 -18.53
N THR A 218 -7.39 8.61 -18.57
CA THR A 218 -6.86 9.25 -19.78
C THR A 218 -5.50 8.67 -20.14
N GLY A 219 -4.62 8.46 -19.13
CA GLY A 219 -3.34 7.80 -19.33
C GLY A 219 -3.50 6.41 -19.95
N ALA A 220 -4.36 5.59 -19.37
CA ALA A 220 -4.64 4.23 -19.86
C ALA A 220 -5.28 4.21 -21.26
N ALA A 221 -6.12 5.18 -21.59
CA ALA A 221 -6.77 5.29 -22.91
C ALA A 221 -5.87 5.86 -24.01
N PHE A 222 -4.83 6.61 -23.65
CA PHE A 222 -3.94 7.28 -24.60
C PHE A 222 -3.01 6.28 -25.33
N GLY A 223 -2.59 5.19 -24.66
CA GLY A 223 -1.78 4.15 -25.27
C GLY A 223 -1.40 3.04 -24.29
N GLU A 224 -1.16 1.84 -24.83
CA GLU A 224 -0.87 0.62 -24.07
C GLU A 224 0.36 0.75 -23.15
N ASN A 225 1.29 1.63 -23.50
CA ASN A 225 2.57 1.79 -22.81
C ASN A 225 2.55 2.83 -21.69
N ILE A 226 1.43 3.56 -21.49
CA ILE A 226 1.33 4.58 -20.45
C ILE A 226 0.86 3.95 -19.15
N ILE A 227 1.75 3.90 -18.16
CA ILE A 227 1.47 3.36 -16.83
C ILE A 227 0.72 4.38 -15.97
N TYR A 228 1.11 5.66 -16.09
CA TYR A 228 0.57 6.72 -15.24
C TYR A 228 0.68 8.09 -15.90
N LEU A 229 -0.22 9.01 -15.53
CA LEU A 229 -0.24 10.40 -15.98
C LEU A 229 -0.46 11.30 -14.77
N PHE A 230 0.28 12.39 -14.69
CA PHE A 230 0.05 13.43 -13.69
C PHE A 230 0.35 14.82 -14.26
N ARG A 231 -0.18 15.85 -13.61
CA ARG A 231 0.07 17.23 -13.99
C ARG A 231 1.06 17.90 -13.04
N TRP A 232 2.02 18.58 -13.60
CA TRP A 232 2.99 19.40 -12.88
C TRP A 232 3.15 20.75 -13.57
N ALA A 233 2.94 21.85 -12.83
CA ALA A 233 3.09 23.21 -13.37
C ALA A 233 2.41 23.39 -14.75
N GLN A 234 1.16 22.98 -14.89
CA GLN A 234 0.34 23.01 -16.12
C GLN A 234 0.87 22.12 -17.27
N LYS A 235 1.87 21.29 -17.02
CA LYS A 235 2.37 20.32 -17.99
C LYS A 235 1.89 18.92 -17.63
N THR A 236 1.42 18.19 -18.62
CA THR A 236 1.11 16.77 -18.47
C THR A 236 2.40 15.98 -18.58
N ILE A 237 2.70 15.21 -17.56
CA ILE A 237 3.83 14.27 -17.48
C ILE A 237 3.26 12.85 -17.57
N LEU A 238 3.84 12.05 -18.43
CA LEU A 238 3.47 10.67 -18.69
C LEU A 238 4.57 9.76 -18.16
N VAL A 239 4.20 8.71 -17.47
CA VAL A 239 5.08 7.59 -17.12
C VAL A 239 4.81 6.50 -18.12
N THR A 240 5.79 6.18 -18.95
CA THR A 240 5.63 5.26 -20.07
C THR A 240 6.65 4.14 -19.97
N GLU A 241 6.20 2.91 -20.15
CA GLU A 241 7.05 1.73 -20.24
C GLU A 241 7.24 1.32 -21.69
N TYR A 242 8.47 1.00 -22.08
CA TYR A 242 8.81 0.41 -23.37
C TYR A 242 9.49 -0.94 -23.14
N GLU A 243 9.01 -1.95 -23.84
CA GLU A 243 9.72 -3.21 -24.04
C GLU A 243 10.42 -3.12 -25.40
N ILE A 244 11.74 -3.30 -25.43
CA ILE A 244 12.55 -3.06 -26.61
C ILE A 244 12.43 -4.24 -27.57
N GLU A 245 11.90 -3.97 -28.74
CA GLU A 245 11.74 -4.95 -29.82
C GLU A 245 12.75 -4.74 -30.97
N ALA A 246 12.80 -5.70 -31.87
CA ALA A 246 13.60 -5.58 -33.06
C ALA A 246 13.02 -4.49 -34.00
N GLY A 247 13.80 -3.47 -34.29
CA GLY A 247 13.37 -2.35 -35.13
C GLY A 247 12.91 -1.11 -34.38
N ASP A 248 12.82 -1.18 -33.06
CA ASP A 248 12.49 -0.01 -32.22
C ASP A 248 13.52 1.11 -32.34
N THR A 249 13.04 2.35 -32.24
CA THR A 249 13.88 3.57 -32.25
C THR A 249 14.85 3.63 -31.11
N LEU A 250 14.57 2.91 -30.01
CA LEU A 250 15.36 2.85 -28.79
C LEU A 250 16.40 1.74 -28.80
N ASN A 251 16.25 0.74 -29.68
CA ASN A 251 17.16 -0.41 -29.74
C ASN A 251 18.60 0.02 -30.07
N GLY A 252 19.58 -0.48 -29.31
CA GLY A 252 20.99 -0.15 -29.46
C GLY A 252 21.39 1.25 -28.97
N SER A 253 20.43 2.05 -28.51
CA SER A 253 20.68 3.41 -28.02
C SER A 253 21.17 3.38 -26.57
N SER A 254 22.08 4.30 -26.22
CA SER A 254 22.43 4.49 -24.80
C SER A 254 21.30 5.20 -24.06
N ILE A 255 21.19 4.95 -22.75
CA ILE A 255 20.25 5.66 -21.87
C ILE A 255 20.43 7.19 -21.98
N GLY A 256 21.67 7.65 -22.06
CA GLY A 256 21.99 9.08 -22.26
C GLY A 256 21.49 9.63 -23.59
N ASP A 257 21.64 8.86 -24.69
CA ASP A 257 21.12 9.28 -26.00
C ASP A 257 19.58 9.34 -26.00
N ILE A 258 18.93 8.47 -25.26
CA ILE A 258 17.47 8.49 -25.08
C ILE A 258 17.07 9.71 -24.26
N ALA A 259 17.70 9.90 -23.10
CA ALA A 259 17.37 10.99 -22.19
C ALA A 259 17.51 12.37 -22.85
N TYR A 260 18.67 12.63 -23.38
CA TYR A 260 18.99 13.94 -23.94
C TYR A 260 18.47 14.13 -25.37
N GLY A 261 18.50 13.07 -26.17
CA GLY A 261 18.06 13.10 -27.57
C GLY A 261 16.55 13.29 -27.71
N TYR A 262 15.76 12.57 -26.96
CA TYR A 262 14.30 12.67 -27.00
C TYR A 262 13.71 13.62 -25.95
N ARG A 263 14.53 14.13 -25.01
CA ARG A 263 14.12 14.98 -23.88
C ARG A 263 13.12 14.25 -22.97
N VAL A 264 13.46 13.04 -22.59
CA VAL A 264 12.73 12.21 -21.64
C VAL A 264 13.64 11.88 -20.46
N VAL A 265 13.07 11.43 -19.34
CA VAL A 265 13.83 11.07 -18.15
C VAL A 265 13.69 9.57 -17.89
N PRO A 266 14.69 8.75 -18.24
CA PRO A 266 14.69 7.34 -17.86
C PRO A 266 14.78 7.17 -16.35
N ILE A 267 13.82 6.45 -15.77
CA ILE A 267 13.76 6.26 -14.31
C ILE A 267 14.03 4.81 -13.89
N LEU A 268 13.75 3.84 -14.76
CA LEU A 268 13.92 2.44 -14.49
C LEU A 268 14.38 1.69 -15.74
N HIS A 269 15.28 0.74 -15.57
CA HIS A 269 15.70 -0.22 -16.59
C HIS A 269 15.68 -1.62 -15.99
N GLN A 270 15.16 -2.57 -16.75
CA GLN A 270 15.16 -3.98 -16.42
C GLN A 270 15.64 -4.80 -17.62
N ARG A 271 16.60 -5.68 -17.38
CA ARG A 271 17.12 -6.61 -18.39
C ARG A 271 16.61 -8.00 -18.10
N GLU A 272 15.83 -8.57 -19.03
CA GLU A 272 15.26 -9.91 -18.91
C GLU A 272 14.63 -10.19 -17.53
N ARG A 273 15.13 -11.22 -16.80
CA ARG A 273 14.66 -11.62 -15.48
C ARG A 273 15.41 -10.97 -14.31
N GLN A 274 16.28 -9.99 -14.59
CA GLN A 274 17.01 -9.30 -13.53
C GLN A 274 16.08 -8.35 -12.73
N ALA A 275 16.48 -8.04 -11.51
CA ALA A 275 15.76 -7.03 -10.73
C ALA A 275 15.81 -5.67 -11.44
N PRO A 276 14.69 -4.91 -11.45
CA PRO A 276 14.65 -3.58 -12.05
C PRO A 276 15.64 -2.64 -11.35
N LYS A 277 16.41 -1.90 -12.13
CA LYS A 277 17.38 -0.92 -11.64
C LYS A 277 16.81 0.48 -11.80
N LEU A 278 16.64 1.19 -10.69
CA LEU A 278 16.29 2.59 -10.69
C LEU A 278 17.50 3.45 -11.07
N MET A 279 17.25 4.58 -11.74
CA MET A 279 18.27 5.53 -12.19
C MET A 279 19.40 4.84 -13.00
N PRO A 280 19.08 4.25 -14.16
CA PRO A 280 20.07 3.55 -14.97
C PRO A 280 21.17 4.51 -15.44
N GLU A 281 22.37 3.98 -15.60
CA GLU A 281 23.52 4.76 -16.04
C GLU A 281 23.39 5.21 -17.49
N ASP A 282 23.83 6.44 -17.78
CA ASP A 282 23.76 7.09 -19.11
C ASP A 282 24.46 6.28 -20.23
N TYR A 283 25.52 5.54 -19.89
CA TYR A 283 26.30 4.74 -20.86
C TYR A 283 25.73 3.36 -21.16
N LEU A 284 24.69 2.93 -20.45
CA LEU A 284 24.07 1.62 -20.65
C LEU A 284 23.32 1.62 -21.99
N ASN A 285 23.62 0.65 -22.86
CA ASN A 285 22.94 0.46 -24.13
C ASN A 285 21.77 -0.51 -23.99
N LEU A 286 20.61 -0.11 -24.51
CA LEU A 286 19.42 -0.94 -24.56
C LEU A 286 19.59 -2.08 -25.59
N ARG A 287 19.01 -3.22 -25.26
CA ARG A 287 18.97 -4.43 -26.11
C ARG A 287 17.54 -4.92 -26.26
N ILE A 288 17.32 -5.73 -27.26
CA ILE A 288 16.03 -6.43 -27.43
C ILE A 288 15.70 -7.20 -26.15
N GLY A 289 14.46 -7.10 -25.68
CA GLY A 289 13.97 -7.69 -24.44
C GLY A 289 14.23 -6.85 -23.17
N ASP A 290 14.98 -5.76 -23.26
CA ASP A 290 15.09 -4.80 -22.16
C ASP A 290 13.77 -4.05 -21.97
N ARG A 291 13.41 -3.74 -20.74
CA ARG A 291 12.28 -2.87 -20.38
C ARG A 291 12.81 -1.57 -19.79
N ILE A 292 12.28 -0.45 -20.23
CA ILE A 292 12.65 0.88 -19.76
C ILE A 292 11.40 1.68 -19.41
N VAL A 293 11.41 2.34 -18.26
CA VAL A 293 10.35 3.29 -17.89
C VAL A 293 10.92 4.70 -17.94
N VAL A 294 10.20 5.58 -18.61
CA VAL A 294 10.58 6.98 -18.80
C VAL A 294 9.48 7.94 -18.34
N LEU A 295 9.89 9.08 -17.77
CA LEU A 295 9.02 10.24 -17.62
C LEU A 295 9.16 11.11 -18.85
N ALA A 296 8.04 11.49 -19.45
CA ALA A 296 8.05 12.28 -20.66
C ALA A 296 6.86 13.24 -20.75
N THR A 297 7.02 14.32 -21.49
CA THR A 297 5.89 15.08 -22.00
C THR A 297 5.35 14.43 -23.27
N ILE A 298 4.14 14.76 -23.69
CA ILE A 298 3.54 14.29 -24.95
C ILE A 298 4.51 14.52 -26.14
N ASN A 299 5.20 15.66 -26.16
CA ASN A 299 6.19 15.96 -27.20
C ASN A 299 7.43 15.04 -27.12
N GLY A 300 7.85 14.65 -25.92
CA GLY A 300 8.94 13.70 -25.71
C GLY A 300 8.60 12.32 -26.27
N LEU A 301 7.42 11.79 -25.93
CA LEU A 301 6.95 10.49 -26.44
C LEU A 301 6.83 10.49 -27.97
N ARG A 302 6.22 11.53 -28.54
CA ARG A 302 6.10 11.66 -29.99
C ARG A 302 7.46 11.66 -30.69
N ARG A 303 8.50 12.22 -30.08
CA ARG A 303 9.88 12.15 -30.60
C ARG A 303 10.45 10.74 -30.53
N VAL A 304 10.18 10.00 -29.47
CA VAL A 304 10.58 8.58 -29.34
C VAL A 304 9.94 7.76 -30.43
N GLU A 305 8.62 7.85 -30.63
CA GLU A 305 7.88 7.14 -31.69
C GLU A 305 8.41 7.43 -33.07
N GLN A 306 8.73 8.69 -33.36
CA GLN A 306 9.23 9.15 -34.65
C GLN A 306 10.74 8.98 -34.84
N GLY A 307 11.47 8.52 -33.83
CA GLY A 307 12.93 8.42 -33.88
C GLY A 307 13.65 9.78 -34.00
N ARG A 308 12.96 10.90 -33.70
CA ARG A 308 13.48 12.26 -33.91
C ARG A 308 14.30 12.72 -32.70
N ARG A 309 15.60 12.53 -32.77
CA ARG A 309 16.54 13.03 -31.76
C ARG A 309 16.87 14.50 -31.94
N THR A 310 17.07 15.21 -30.85
CA THR A 310 17.69 16.54 -30.85
C THR A 310 19.12 16.42 -31.41
N PRO A 311 19.60 17.34 -32.25
CA PRO A 311 20.98 17.27 -32.71
C PRO A 311 21.99 17.52 -31.61
N LYS A 312 23.15 16.87 -31.71
CA LYS A 312 24.28 17.10 -30.79
C LYS A 312 25.05 18.34 -31.31
N THR A 313 24.85 19.47 -30.66
CA THR A 313 25.38 20.79 -31.06
C THR A 313 26.35 21.42 -30.09
N TRP A 314 26.86 20.64 -29.14
CA TRP A 314 27.79 21.13 -28.12
C TRP A 314 29.05 20.28 -28.06
N ARG A 315 30.17 20.88 -27.63
CA ARG A 315 31.42 20.22 -27.28
C ARG A 315 31.85 20.66 -25.90
N VAL A 316 32.69 19.86 -25.24
CA VAL A 316 33.33 20.24 -23.98
C VAL A 316 34.80 20.44 -24.22
N ARG A 317 35.30 21.62 -23.86
CA ARG A 317 36.72 21.96 -23.82
C ARG A 317 37.21 21.88 -22.39
N VAL A 318 38.22 21.07 -22.16
CA VAL A 318 38.90 20.93 -20.88
C VAL A 318 40.14 21.84 -20.90
N GLU A 319 40.20 22.75 -19.97
CA GLU A 319 41.27 23.77 -19.89
C GLU A 319 42.48 23.28 -19.09
N LYS A 320 42.21 22.83 -17.86
CA LYS A 320 43.26 22.33 -16.96
C LYS A 320 42.73 21.47 -15.83
N ALA A 321 43.57 20.58 -15.29
CA ALA A 321 43.38 19.88 -14.04
C ALA A 321 44.33 20.45 -12.98
N PHE A 322 43.81 20.68 -11.77
CA PHE A 322 44.57 21.33 -10.71
C PHE A 322 45.48 20.37 -9.94
N ASN A 323 45.30 19.04 -10.07
CA ASN A 323 46.06 18.02 -9.36
C ASN A 323 46.29 16.80 -10.27
N ARG A 324 47.47 16.16 -10.19
CA ARG A 324 47.83 14.95 -10.98
C ARG A 324 46.98 13.74 -10.65
N ASN A 325 46.61 13.53 -9.39
CA ASN A 325 45.77 12.41 -8.98
C ASN A 325 44.37 12.55 -9.55
N ILE A 326 43.87 13.75 -9.64
CA ILE A 326 42.56 14.13 -10.21
C ILE A 326 42.58 13.97 -11.73
N ALA A 327 43.71 14.25 -12.37
CA ALA A 327 43.89 14.02 -13.80
C ALA A 327 43.71 12.53 -14.18
N ALA A 328 43.98 11.60 -13.24
CA ALA A 328 43.77 10.17 -13.48
C ALA A 328 42.29 9.72 -13.41
N GLU A 329 41.44 10.43 -12.66
CA GLU A 329 40.01 10.15 -12.57
C GLU A 329 39.19 10.80 -13.68
N ALA A 330 39.64 11.93 -14.19
CA ALA A 330 38.91 12.69 -15.21
C ALA A 330 38.58 11.91 -16.49
N PRO A 331 39.46 11.05 -17.06
CA PRO A 331 39.14 10.24 -18.20
C PRO A 331 37.91 9.34 -17.99
N THR A 332 37.78 8.77 -16.79
CA THR A 332 36.61 7.92 -16.44
C THR A 332 35.33 8.74 -16.42
N VAL A 333 35.37 9.93 -15.84
CA VAL A 333 34.22 10.85 -15.81
C VAL A 333 33.85 11.30 -17.25
N ILE A 334 34.86 11.70 -18.05
CA ILE A 334 34.63 12.09 -19.44
C ILE A 334 34.01 10.95 -20.24
N SER A 335 34.59 9.75 -20.17
CA SER A 335 34.07 8.58 -20.87
C SER A 335 32.65 8.24 -20.45
N ARG A 336 32.37 8.25 -19.17
CA ARG A 336 31.05 7.93 -18.60
C ARG A 336 29.95 8.88 -19.08
N PHE A 337 30.21 10.17 -19.10
CA PHE A 337 29.19 11.18 -19.45
C PHE A 337 29.13 11.52 -20.94
N SER A 338 30.20 11.32 -21.68
CA SER A 338 30.23 11.58 -23.13
C SER A 338 30.02 10.34 -23.99
N ASN A 339 30.05 9.14 -23.38
CA ASN A 339 30.04 7.86 -24.08
C ASN A 339 31.20 7.69 -25.08
N CYS A 340 32.31 8.43 -24.90
CA CYS A 340 33.50 8.23 -25.70
C CYS A 340 34.40 7.11 -25.14
N PRO A 341 35.24 6.47 -25.96
CA PRO A 341 36.19 5.48 -25.47
C PRO A 341 37.12 6.06 -24.39
N LEU A 342 37.42 5.27 -23.33
CA LEU A 342 38.29 5.70 -22.25
C LEU A 342 39.65 6.19 -22.75
N LYS A 343 40.22 5.52 -23.78
CA LYS A 343 41.46 5.93 -24.42
C LYS A 343 41.38 7.37 -24.96
N THR A 344 40.31 7.71 -25.69
CA THR A 344 40.08 9.06 -26.21
C THR A 344 39.99 10.11 -25.08
N ALA A 345 39.36 9.75 -23.98
CA ALA A 345 39.27 10.59 -22.80
C ALA A 345 40.65 10.77 -22.11
N SER A 346 41.47 9.73 -22.07
CA SER A 346 42.84 9.79 -21.56
C SER A 346 43.76 10.67 -22.44
N ASP A 347 43.72 10.41 -23.76
CA ASP A 347 44.50 11.23 -24.73
C ASP A 347 44.12 12.72 -24.65
N LEU A 348 42.84 13.04 -24.39
CA LEU A 348 42.39 14.40 -24.18
C LEU A 348 42.98 15.03 -22.92
N MET A 349 43.05 14.27 -21.82
CA MET A 349 43.59 14.77 -20.54
C MET A 349 45.11 14.92 -20.55
N GLU A 350 45.82 14.19 -21.42
CA GLU A 350 47.29 14.34 -21.58
C GLU A 350 47.67 15.59 -22.38
N ASN A 351 46.76 16.10 -23.22
CA ASN A 351 47.04 17.21 -24.14
C ASN A 351 46.22 18.46 -23.84
N LEU A 352 46.10 18.83 -22.56
CA LEU A 352 45.34 20.02 -22.16
C LEU A 352 46.08 21.34 -22.54
N PRO A 353 45.34 22.38 -22.92
CA PRO A 353 43.90 22.46 -23.12
C PRO A 353 43.43 21.78 -24.40
N ALA A 354 42.40 20.94 -24.30
CA ALA A 354 41.86 20.17 -25.43
C ALA A 354 40.33 20.14 -25.47
N THR A 355 39.80 19.97 -26.68
CA THR A 355 38.33 19.88 -26.89
C THR A 355 37.95 18.46 -27.24
N LEU A 356 36.90 17.95 -26.56
CA LEU A 356 36.36 16.65 -26.85
C LEU A 356 35.84 16.61 -28.29
N GLY A 357 36.38 15.69 -29.10
CA GLY A 357 36.00 15.57 -30.50
C GLY A 357 34.54 15.17 -30.75
N ALA A 358 33.98 14.33 -29.86
CA ALA A 358 32.61 13.87 -29.96
C ALA A 358 31.63 15.02 -29.62
N PRO A 359 30.62 15.26 -30.50
CA PRO A 359 29.57 16.20 -30.19
C PRO A 359 28.63 15.66 -29.14
N LEU A 360 28.13 16.53 -28.27
CA LEU A 360 27.24 16.23 -27.16
C LEU A 360 25.92 16.99 -27.28
N TYR A 361 24.90 16.51 -26.57
CA TYR A 361 23.69 17.29 -26.32
C TYR A 361 24.01 18.44 -25.33
N GLU A 362 23.24 19.52 -25.39
CA GLU A 362 23.42 20.69 -24.51
C GLU A 362 23.47 20.29 -23.03
N HIS A 363 22.43 19.65 -22.53
CA HIS A 363 22.35 19.23 -21.11
C HIS A 363 23.44 18.21 -20.75
N GLN A 364 23.84 17.35 -21.67
CA GLN A 364 24.93 16.40 -21.48
C GLN A 364 26.26 17.13 -21.30
N ALA A 365 26.53 18.13 -22.13
CA ALA A 365 27.73 18.95 -22.04
C ALA A 365 27.79 19.75 -20.74
N ILE A 366 26.67 20.38 -20.34
CA ILE A 366 26.57 21.13 -19.07
C ILE A 366 26.79 20.19 -17.87
N ARG A 367 26.19 19.00 -17.89
CA ARG A 367 26.36 18.01 -16.84
C ARG A 367 27.81 17.52 -16.75
N LEU A 368 28.45 17.21 -17.87
CA LEU A 368 29.86 16.82 -17.90
C LEU A 368 30.76 17.91 -17.29
N VAL A 369 30.57 19.18 -17.66
CA VAL A 369 31.29 20.30 -17.08
C VAL A 369 31.08 20.40 -15.57
N SER A 370 29.83 20.20 -15.10
CA SER A 370 29.52 20.22 -13.66
C SER A 370 30.22 19.08 -12.90
N GLU A 371 30.25 17.86 -13.47
CA GLU A 371 30.95 16.74 -12.83
C GLU A 371 32.46 16.89 -12.83
N LEU A 372 33.01 17.40 -13.92
CA LEU A 372 34.47 17.76 -13.99
C LEU A 372 34.83 18.81 -12.96
N LYS A 373 33.98 19.81 -12.73
CA LYS A 373 34.17 20.83 -11.70
C LYS A 373 34.24 20.23 -10.29
N LYS A 374 33.41 19.23 -9.99
CA LYS A 374 33.42 18.55 -8.67
C LYS A 374 34.77 17.91 -8.35
N ILE A 375 35.46 17.40 -9.37
CA ILE A 375 36.78 16.81 -9.29
C ILE A 375 37.87 17.82 -9.64
N GLN A 376 37.65 19.14 -9.48
CA GLN A 376 38.62 20.21 -9.67
C GLN A 376 39.25 20.23 -11.09
N VAL A 377 38.53 19.82 -12.12
CA VAL A 377 38.92 19.98 -13.51
C VAL A 377 38.15 21.16 -14.11
N GLN A 378 38.85 22.12 -14.66
CA GLN A 378 38.25 23.29 -15.32
C GLN A 378 37.87 22.91 -16.75
N ALA A 379 36.58 23.02 -17.08
CA ALA A 379 36.07 22.75 -18.39
C ALA A 379 34.92 23.71 -18.79
N LEU A 380 34.69 23.87 -20.07
CA LEU A 380 33.67 24.75 -20.65
C LEU A 380 32.83 23.98 -21.67
N ALA A 381 31.54 24.20 -21.63
CA ALA A 381 30.66 23.76 -22.70
C ALA A 381 30.61 24.80 -23.80
N ILE A 382 30.89 24.40 -25.03
CA ILE A 382 31.01 25.28 -26.19
C ILE A 382 29.99 24.84 -27.25
N PRO A 383 29.13 25.76 -27.74
CA PRO A 383 28.24 25.43 -28.83
C PRO A 383 29.02 25.24 -30.16
N ILE A 384 28.65 24.26 -30.94
CA ILE A 384 29.15 24.06 -32.29
C ILE A 384 28.40 25.05 -33.18
N ASN A 385 29.08 26.12 -33.63
CA ASN A 385 28.51 27.10 -34.55
C ASN A 385 28.19 26.42 -35.89
N PRO A 386 26.95 26.45 -36.38
CA PRO A 386 26.61 25.85 -37.71
C PRO A 386 27.19 26.61 -38.89
N LYS A 387 27.98 27.70 -38.70
CA LYS A 387 28.54 28.57 -39.77
C LYS A 387 30.03 28.39 -40.02
N SER A 388 30.66 27.35 -39.49
CA SER A 388 32.08 27.07 -39.79
C SER A 388 32.25 25.67 -40.41
N GLY A 389 31.63 25.46 -41.51
CA GLY A 389 31.84 24.31 -42.38
C GLY A 389 31.54 24.68 -43.81
#